data_ea3e469a9719a6d146dd69fc88ecb2ed
#
_entry.id   ea3e469a9719a6d146dd69fc88ecb2ed
#
_cell.length_a   1.000
_cell.length_b   1.000
_cell.length_c   1.000
_cell.angle_alpha   90.00
_cell.angle_beta   90.00
_cell.angle_gamma   90.00
#
_symmetry.space_group_name_H-M   'P 1'
#
loop_
_entity.id
_entity.type
_entity.pdbx_description
1 polymer ?
#
loop_
_entity_poly.entity_id
_entity_poly.type
_entity_poly.pdbx_seq_one_letter_code
_entity_poly.pdbx_strand_id
1 'polypeptide(L)'
;MLTLSINGANAEDVGQIGQIAFRKEKSTDSFSWLAANDPQMNFSQMHERLRLELLRRLDRGTLSVSLLARQTGFGQSHMSNFLRKRRKLSLDALDTILTSQRLTAADLLPALARDSANPPSEEFGMVPLVSHSAALFDAVIRPSAIQSMLHFPVQVLESIHPRASNFRKVWQRFVAIRIPAQDAMAMEPLVLAEAIALIDRHYISLTPYRPNRPNVYAVRQHAHLAVRYVDFTSNRLVLRPHSAAFPVELLEVDPGETPADLLVGRVALILNEA
;
A
#
# COMPACT_ATOMS: atom_id res chain seq x y z
N MET A 1 -3.16 -3.28 19.04
CA MET A 1 -2.32 -3.68 17.88
C MET A 1 -3.27 -3.98 16.74
N LEU A 2 -3.16 -3.29 15.60
CA LEU A 2 -4.04 -3.54 14.46
C LEU A 2 -3.38 -4.58 13.56
N THR A 3 -4.07 -5.66 13.24
CA THR A 3 -3.59 -6.67 12.32
C THR A 3 -4.20 -6.44 10.95
N LEU A 4 -3.35 -6.32 9.93
CA LEU A 4 -3.75 -6.08 8.55
C LEU A 4 -3.77 -7.42 7.80
N SER A 5 -4.91 -7.77 7.20
CA SER A 5 -5.02 -8.92 6.31
C SER A 5 -5.34 -8.44 4.90
N ILE A 6 -4.47 -8.76 3.93
CA ILE A 6 -4.66 -8.42 2.51
C ILE A 6 -5.26 -9.61 1.79
N ASN A 7 -6.37 -9.39 1.13
CA ASN A 7 -7.10 -10.42 0.42
C ASN A 7 -6.61 -10.55 -1.04
N GLY A 8 -5.97 -11.67 -1.39
CA GLY A 8 -5.66 -12.03 -2.78
C GLY A 8 -4.35 -11.47 -3.37
N ALA A 9 -3.42 -10.97 -2.57
CA ALA A 9 -2.05 -10.68 -3.00
C ALA A 9 -1.23 -11.98 -3.15
N ASN A 10 -0.28 -12.02 -4.09
CA ASN A 10 0.64 -13.15 -4.21
C ASN A 10 1.51 -13.25 -2.96
N ALA A 11 1.68 -14.45 -2.42
CA ALA A 11 2.47 -14.70 -1.22
C ALA A 11 3.96 -14.31 -1.38
N GLU A 12 4.45 -14.12 -2.61
CA GLU A 12 5.82 -13.67 -2.89
C GLU A 12 6.00 -12.16 -2.75
N ASP A 13 4.93 -11.36 -2.90
CA ASP A 13 4.99 -9.90 -2.73
C ASP A 13 4.71 -9.43 -1.27
N VAL A 14 4.21 -10.32 -0.41
CA VAL A 14 3.81 -9.98 0.96
C VAL A 14 5.00 -9.96 1.93
N GLY A 15 6.17 -10.43 1.52
CA GLY A 15 7.36 -10.54 2.38
C GLY A 15 7.96 -9.21 2.87
N GLN A 16 7.47 -8.07 2.41
CA GLN A 16 8.02 -6.75 2.76
C GLN A 16 7.02 -5.70 3.25
N ILE A 17 5.73 -6.01 3.35
CA ILE A 17 4.79 -5.07 3.98
C ILE A 17 4.79 -5.34 5.48
N GLY A 18 5.85 -4.86 6.14
CA GLY A 18 5.94 -4.84 7.59
C GLY A 18 4.79 -4.03 8.20
N GLN A 19 4.33 -4.48 9.33
CA GLN A 19 3.32 -3.93 10.20
C GLN A 19 3.19 -2.41 10.11
N ILE A 20 2.08 -1.92 9.51
CA ILE A 20 1.75 -0.50 9.49
C ILE A 20 1.04 -0.19 10.82
N ALA A 21 1.72 0.56 11.68
CA ALA A 21 1.14 1.03 12.94
C ALA A 21 0.29 2.28 12.70
N PHE A 22 -1.02 2.19 12.93
CA PHE A 22 -1.91 3.35 12.97
C PHE A 22 -1.73 4.10 14.30
N ARG A 23 -1.41 5.39 14.20
CA ARG A 23 -1.22 6.26 15.35
C ARG A 23 -2.55 6.83 15.82
N LYS A 24 -2.98 6.44 17.02
CA LYS A 24 -3.96 7.20 17.80
C LYS A 24 -3.18 8.23 18.59
N GLU A 25 -3.40 9.52 18.36
CA GLU A 25 -2.73 10.57 19.14
C GLU A 25 -3.11 10.46 20.61
N LYS A 26 -2.19 9.98 21.42
CA LYS A 26 -2.03 10.38 22.83
C LYS A 26 -0.56 10.22 23.21
N SER A 27 0.06 11.40 23.42
CA SER A 27 1.12 11.69 24.41
C SER A 27 2.30 10.76 24.57
N THR A 28 3.46 11.32 24.22
CA THR A 28 4.79 11.17 24.85
C THR A 28 5.32 9.77 25.19
N ASP A 29 6.52 9.55 24.66
CA ASP A 29 7.56 8.56 25.02
C ASP A 29 7.44 7.17 24.44
N SER A 30 8.26 6.99 23.42
CA SER A 30 9.19 5.87 23.20
C SER A 30 9.50 5.63 21.71
N PHE A 31 10.42 6.39 21.17
CA PHE A 31 11.04 6.14 19.86
C PHE A 31 12.37 5.37 20.02
N SER A 32 12.38 4.21 20.66
CA SER A 32 13.64 3.46 20.84
C SER A 32 13.83 2.25 19.93
N TRP A 33 12.84 1.84 19.13
CA TRP A 33 12.95 0.66 18.28
C TRP A 33 13.25 0.94 16.80
N LEU A 34 13.19 2.20 16.35
CA LEU A 34 13.53 2.61 14.99
C LEU A 34 15.04 2.70 14.71
N ALA A 35 15.87 2.54 15.73
CA ALA A 35 17.32 2.66 15.60
C ALA A 35 18.05 1.37 15.14
N ALA A 36 17.37 0.26 14.93
CA ALA A 36 18.02 -1.04 14.70
C ALA A 36 18.25 -1.43 13.24
N ASN A 37 17.74 -0.69 12.26
CA ASN A 37 17.91 -0.99 10.83
C ASN A 37 18.24 0.23 9.98
N ASP A 38 19.00 1.18 10.50
CA ASP A 38 19.59 2.23 9.69
C ASP A 38 20.71 1.58 8.85
N PRO A 39 20.62 1.53 7.52
CA PRO A 39 21.73 1.06 6.70
C PRO A 39 22.86 2.08 6.81
N GLN A 40 23.72 1.91 7.82
CA GLN A 40 24.90 2.75 8.01
C GLN A 40 25.73 2.73 6.73
N MET A 41 25.58 3.78 5.95
CA MET A 41 26.40 3.96 4.77
C MET A 41 27.84 4.29 5.19
N ASN A 42 28.75 3.38 4.90
CA ASN A 42 30.16 3.63 5.16
C ASN A 42 30.78 4.55 4.09
N PHE A 43 31.90 5.14 4.44
CA PHE A 43 32.62 6.10 3.58
C PHE A 43 33.00 5.51 2.20
N SER A 44 33.32 4.22 2.13
CA SER A 44 33.65 3.55 0.87
C SER A 44 32.44 3.42 -0.05
N GLN A 45 31.26 3.21 0.51
CA GLN A 45 29.99 3.18 -0.27
C GLN A 45 29.63 4.57 -0.78
N MET A 46 29.87 5.62 0.01
CA MET A 46 29.65 7.00 -0.41
C MET A 46 30.54 7.37 -1.61
N HIS A 47 31.83 7.02 -1.56
CA HIS A 47 32.75 7.20 -2.69
C HIS A 47 32.28 6.51 -3.98
N GLU A 48 31.86 5.27 -3.85
CA GLU A 48 31.41 4.50 -5.00
C GLU A 48 30.15 5.09 -5.62
N ARG A 49 29.22 5.55 -4.79
CA ARG A 49 28.00 6.20 -5.28
C ARG A 49 28.25 7.55 -5.96
N LEU A 50 29.09 8.37 -5.33
CA LEU A 50 29.52 9.63 -5.98
C LEU A 50 30.14 9.33 -7.33
N ARG A 51 31.03 8.33 -7.41
CA ARG A 51 31.67 7.94 -8.66
C ARG A 51 30.65 7.52 -9.72
N LEU A 52 29.67 6.70 -9.37
CA LEU A 52 28.62 6.23 -10.28
C LEU A 52 27.75 7.38 -10.76
N GLU A 53 27.40 8.34 -9.89
CA GLU A 53 26.62 9.50 -10.27
C GLU A 53 27.40 10.42 -11.24
N LEU A 54 28.68 10.64 -10.98
CA LEU A 54 29.52 11.41 -11.91
C LEU A 54 29.66 10.71 -13.27
N LEU A 55 29.81 9.38 -13.30
CA LEU A 55 29.84 8.61 -14.56
C LEU A 55 28.52 8.76 -15.33
N ARG A 56 27.38 8.67 -14.66
CA ARG A 56 26.07 8.92 -15.30
C ARG A 56 25.96 10.30 -15.94
N ARG A 57 26.51 11.33 -15.29
CA ARG A 57 26.53 12.70 -15.83
C ARG A 57 27.48 12.82 -17.03
N LEU A 58 28.60 12.10 -17.01
CA LEU A 58 29.54 12.02 -18.15
C LEU A 58 28.87 11.33 -19.35
N ASP A 59 28.22 10.19 -19.14
CA ASP A 59 27.54 9.41 -20.18
C ASP A 59 26.37 10.19 -20.82
N ARG A 60 25.68 11.00 -20.02
CA ARG A 60 24.62 11.92 -20.50
C ARG A 60 25.15 13.17 -21.20
N GLY A 61 26.45 13.37 -21.25
CA GLY A 61 27.07 14.56 -21.84
C GLY A 61 26.87 15.88 -21.05
N THR A 62 26.27 15.81 -19.86
CA THR A 62 26.02 16.97 -18.99
C THR A 62 27.26 17.40 -18.21
N LEU A 63 28.29 16.56 -18.16
CA LEU A 63 29.56 16.80 -17.49
C LEU A 63 30.69 16.27 -18.37
N SER A 64 31.89 16.85 -18.24
CA SER A 64 33.13 16.27 -18.78
C SER A 64 34.19 16.23 -17.70
N VAL A 65 35.20 15.36 -17.87
CA VAL A 65 36.28 15.21 -16.86
C VAL A 65 37.07 16.53 -16.73
N SER A 66 37.28 17.26 -17.83
CA SER A 66 37.93 18.57 -17.84
C SER A 66 37.07 19.64 -17.17
N LEU A 67 35.73 19.61 -17.37
CA LEU A 67 34.82 20.53 -16.70
C LEU A 67 34.79 20.27 -15.19
N LEU A 68 34.69 18.97 -14.78
CA LEU A 68 34.74 18.58 -13.37
C LEU A 68 36.04 19.04 -12.71
N ALA A 69 37.18 18.82 -13.37
CA ALA A 69 38.49 19.24 -12.87
C ALA A 69 38.56 20.77 -12.67
N ARG A 70 38.04 21.53 -13.61
CA ARG A 70 37.97 23.00 -13.54
C ARG A 70 37.05 23.51 -12.43
N GLN A 71 35.89 22.88 -12.26
CA GLN A 71 34.91 23.25 -11.22
C GLN A 71 35.38 22.95 -9.79
N THR A 72 36.17 21.90 -9.64
CA THR A 72 36.65 21.44 -8.32
C THR A 72 38.04 21.96 -7.99
N GLY A 73 38.76 22.54 -8.96
CA GLY A 73 40.17 22.95 -8.79
C GLY A 73 41.17 21.77 -8.78
N PHE A 74 40.71 20.55 -9.01
CA PHE A 74 41.58 19.38 -9.07
C PHE A 74 42.20 19.15 -10.45
N GLY A 75 43.34 18.49 -10.51
CA GLY A 75 43.92 18.08 -11.79
C GLY A 75 43.04 17.04 -12.51
N GLN A 76 42.97 17.15 -13.84
CA GLN A 76 42.18 16.24 -14.67
C GLN A 76 42.61 14.79 -14.52
N SER A 77 43.92 14.53 -14.34
CA SER A 77 44.47 13.19 -14.05
C SER A 77 43.96 12.64 -12.69
N HIS A 78 43.81 13.51 -11.70
CA HIS A 78 43.26 13.11 -10.38
C HIS A 78 41.80 12.68 -10.52
N MET A 79 40.96 13.46 -11.19
CA MET A 79 39.57 13.12 -11.44
C MET A 79 39.42 11.83 -12.29
N SER A 80 40.24 11.69 -13.34
CA SER A 80 40.24 10.48 -14.15
C SER A 80 40.62 9.22 -13.35
N ASN A 81 41.63 9.33 -12.45
CA ASN A 81 42.03 8.21 -11.60
C ASN A 81 40.93 7.83 -10.59
N PHE A 82 40.22 8.81 -10.03
CA PHE A 82 39.07 8.54 -9.17
C PHE A 82 37.96 7.83 -9.94
N LEU A 83 37.55 8.34 -11.07
CA LEU A 83 36.49 7.76 -11.92
C LEU A 83 36.82 6.32 -12.36
N ARG A 84 38.12 6.01 -12.57
CA ARG A 84 38.61 4.67 -12.92
C ARG A 84 38.91 3.76 -11.70
N LYS A 85 38.53 4.13 -10.48
CA LYS A 85 38.81 3.42 -9.23
C LYS A 85 40.29 3.26 -8.89
N ARG A 86 41.18 4.02 -9.51
CA ARG A 86 42.64 3.90 -9.28
C ARG A 86 43.06 4.67 -8.02
N ARG A 87 42.26 5.64 -7.58
CA ARG A 87 42.55 6.45 -6.41
C ARG A 87 41.26 6.84 -5.68
N LYS A 88 41.30 6.79 -4.34
CA LYS A 88 40.23 7.30 -3.48
C LYS A 88 40.40 8.81 -3.29
N LEU A 89 39.32 9.50 -3.00
CA LEU A 89 39.30 10.90 -2.61
C LEU A 89 39.54 11.04 -1.10
N SER A 90 40.10 12.16 -0.67
CA SER A 90 40.01 12.58 0.73
C SER A 90 38.63 13.08 1.05
N LEU A 91 38.28 13.26 2.32
CA LEU A 91 37.01 13.85 2.76
C LEU A 91 36.83 15.25 2.17
N ASP A 92 37.85 16.10 2.26
CA ASP A 92 37.80 17.47 1.73
C ASP A 92 37.58 17.50 0.20
N ALA A 93 38.21 16.55 -0.52
CA ALA A 93 38.01 16.42 -1.95
C ALA A 93 36.60 15.94 -2.29
N LEU A 94 36.02 15.05 -1.46
CA LEU A 94 34.65 14.60 -1.60
C LEU A 94 33.67 15.76 -1.39
N ASP A 95 33.82 16.53 -0.32
CA ASP A 95 32.98 17.72 -0.03
C ASP A 95 33.08 18.76 -1.11
N THR A 96 34.29 19.01 -1.63
CA THR A 96 34.51 19.94 -2.76
C THR A 96 33.76 19.50 -4.01
N ILE A 97 33.77 18.20 -4.33
CA ILE A 97 33.04 17.67 -5.49
C ILE A 97 31.54 17.75 -5.26
N LEU A 98 31.05 17.36 -4.08
CA LEU A 98 29.62 17.45 -3.74
C LEU A 98 29.11 18.88 -3.93
N THR A 99 29.81 19.85 -3.33
CA THR A 99 29.46 21.27 -3.42
C THR A 99 29.49 21.77 -4.84
N SER A 100 30.56 21.49 -5.61
CA SER A 100 30.69 21.93 -7.00
C SER A 100 29.65 21.34 -7.93
N GLN A 101 29.19 20.13 -7.65
CA GLN A 101 28.16 19.43 -8.42
C GLN A 101 26.74 19.64 -7.88
N ARG A 102 26.59 20.47 -6.84
CA ARG A 102 25.32 20.70 -6.12
C ARG A 102 24.66 19.39 -5.69
N LEU A 103 25.46 18.47 -5.17
CA LEU A 103 25.03 17.21 -4.58
C LEU A 103 25.12 17.31 -3.06
N THR A 104 24.17 16.72 -2.39
CA THR A 104 24.20 16.50 -0.95
C THR A 104 24.58 15.04 -0.64
N ALA A 105 25.01 14.76 0.58
CA ALA A 105 25.23 13.38 1.01
C ALA A 105 23.92 12.54 0.87
N ALA A 106 22.75 13.16 1.08
CA ALA A 106 21.45 12.55 0.89
C ALA A 106 21.20 12.10 -0.57
N ASP A 107 21.77 12.81 -1.57
CA ASP A 107 21.65 12.42 -2.98
C ASP A 107 22.43 11.15 -3.33
N LEU A 108 23.37 10.78 -2.47
CA LEU A 108 24.16 9.56 -2.60
C LEU A 108 23.56 8.38 -1.84
N LEU A 109 22.52 8.59 -1.03
CA LEU A 109 21.83 7.50 -0.34
C LEU A 109 21.07 6.61 -1.35
N PRO A 110 20.85 5.30 -1.06
CA PRO A 110 19.95 4.46 -1.82
C PRO A 110 18.57 5.12 -1.91
N ALA A 111 17.82 4.85 -2.97
CA ALA A 111 16.46 5.33 -3.10
C ALA A 111 15.62 5.02 -1.84
N LEU A 112 15.80 3.83 -1.27
CA LEU A 112 15.17 3.42 0.01
C LEU A 112 15.59 4.26 1.22
N ALA A 113 16.80 4.84 1.21
CA ALA A 113 17.28 5.70 2.29
C ALA A 113 17.02 7.20 2.00
N ARG A 114 16.79 7.58 0.74
CA ARG A 114 16.29 8.92 0.41
C ARG A 114 14.86 9.11 0.88
N ASP A 115 14.06 8.03 0.77
CA ASP A 115 12.69 8.01 1.26
C ASP A 115 12.62 8.10 2.79
N SER A 116 13.73 7.80 3.52
CA SER A 116 13.80 7.96 4.98
C SER A 116 14.41 9.29 5.45
N ALA A 117 15.11 10.06 4.59
CA ALA A 117 15.67 11.39 4.94
C ALA A 117 14.70 12.56 4.70
N ASN A 118 13.75 12.39 3.81
CA ASN A 118 12.43 13.02 3.79
C ASN A 118 11.50 11.84 4.01
N PRO A 119 10.79 11.70 5.14
CA PRO A 119 9.66 10.80 5.11
C PRO A 119 8.85 11.27 3.90
N PRO A 120 8.50 10.39 2.95
CA PRO A 120 7.52 10.77 1.96
C PRO A 120 6.45 11.40 2.81
N SER A 121 6.00 12.59 2.47
CA SER A 121 4.71 13.05 2.96
C SER A 121 3.84 11.86 2.63
N GLU A 122 3.56 11.01 3.63
CA GLU A 122 2.74 9.82 3.41
C GLU A 122 1.47 10.42 2.87
N GLU A 123 1.36 10.44 1.55
CA GLU A 123 0.14 10.87 0.92
C GLU A 123 -0.89 9.87 1.35
N PHE A 124 -1.74 10.30 2.26
CA PHE A 124 -2.86 9.49 2.73
C PHE A 124 -4.05 9.73 1.82
N GLY A 125 -4.52 8.65 1.22
CA GLY A 125 -5.83 8.62 0.61
C GLY A 125 -6.91 8.56 1.69
N MET A 126 -7.92 9.40 1.56
CA MET A 126 -9.05 9.44 2.49
C MET A 126 -10.16 8.51 2.02
N VAL A 127 -10.58 7.59 2.90
CA VAL A 127 -11.68 6.65 2.64
C VAL A 127 -12.79 6.88 3.67
N PRO A 128 -14.03 7.12 3.24
CA PRO A 128 -15.13 7.31 4.17
C PRO A 128 -15.54 6.01 4.85
N LEU A 129 -15.64 6.03 6.18
CA LEU A 129 -16.33 5.03 6.96
C LEU A 129 -17.81 5.36 6.94
N VAL A 130 -18.62 4.43 6.48
CA VAL A 130 -20.06 4.64 6.25
C VAL A 130 -20.90 3.53 6.88
N SER A 131 -22.21 3.76 6.98
CA SER A 131 -23.14 2.72 7.37
C SER A 131 -23.28 1.65 6.27
N HIS A 132 -23.75 0.46 6.63
CA HIS A 132 -24.03 -0.63 5.69
C HIS A 132 -25.01 -0.17 4.57
N SER A 133 -26.07 0.57 4.93
CA SER A 133 -27.03 1.09 3.98
C SER A 133 -26.40 2.05 2.96
N ALA A 134 -25.55 2.96 3.41
CA ALA A 134 -24.84 3.87 2.50
C ALA A 134 -23.88 3.12 1.57
N ALA A 135 -23.16 2.11 2.09
CA ALA A 135 -22.29 1.26 1.26
C ALA A 135 -23.08 0.47 0.20
N LEU A 136 -24.32 0.05 0.52
CA LEU A 136 -25.19 -0.73 -0.37
C LEU A 136 -25.80 0.11 -1.49
N PHE A 137 -26.34 1.29 -1.17
CA PHE A 137 -27.27 1.98 -2.05
C PHE A 137 -26.76 3.31 -2.61
N ASP A 138 -25.78 3.96 -1.95
CA ASP A 138 -25.30 5.25 -2.38
C ASP A 138 -24.13 5.09 -3.37
N ALA A 139 -24.35 5.40 -4.64
CA ALA A 139 -23.26 5.38 -5.64
C ALA A 139 -22.14 6.37 -5.28
N VAL A 140 -22.53 7.58 -4.89
CA VAL A 140 -21.64 8.63 -4.39
C VAL A 140 -22.01 8.88 -2.93
N ILE A 141 -21.04 8.73 -2.05
CA ILE A 141 -21.25 8.91 -0.61
C ILE A 141 -21.45 10.40 -0.30
N ARG A 142 -22.59 10.74 0.26
CA ARG A 142 -22.90 12.10 0.68
C ARG A 142 -22.18 12.42 2.00
N PRO A 143 -21.74 13.67 2.22
CA PRO A 143 -21.08 14.06 3.47
C PRO A 143 -21.86 13.67 4.75
N SER A 144 -23.20 13.72 4.69
CA SER A 144 -24.08 13.35 5.82
C SER A 144 -24.09 11.83 6.13
N ALA A 145 -23.66 10.98 5.18
CA ALA A 145 -23.56 9.53 5.37
C ALA A 145 -22.19 9.08 5.92
N ILE A 146 -21.23 10.00 6.02
CA ILE A 146 -19.87 9.73 6.49
C ILE A 146 -19.85 9.78 8.01
N GLN A 147 -19.50 8.66 8.64
CA GLN A 147 -19.31 8.56 10.09
C GLN A 147 -17.95 9.10 10.52
N SER A 148 -16.90 8.77 9.76
CA SER A 148 -15.55 9.27 9.92
C SER A 148 -14.75 9.10 8.64
N MET A 149 -13.59 9.77 8.55
CA MET A 149 -12.65 9.57 7.44
C MET A 149 -11.47 8.76 7.95
N LEU A 150 -11.15 7.70 7.23
CA LEU A 150 -9.99 6.84 7.50
C LEU A 150 -8.86 7.21 6.55
N HIS A 151 -7.65 7.25 7.08
CA HIS A 151 -6.45 7.57 6.33
C HIS A 151 -5.70 6.29 5.99
N PHE A 152 -5.52 6.01 4.71
CA PHE A 152 -4.74 4.89 4.21
C PHE A 152 -3.55 5.42 3.41
N PRO A 153 -2.34 4.86 3.57
CA PRO A 153 -1.23 5.19 2.67
C PRO A 153 -1.65 5.02 1.21
N VAL A 154 -1.37 6.03 0.37
CA VAL A 154 -1.79 5.99 -1.06
C VAL A 154 -1.24 4.75 -1.75
N GLN A 155 0.00 4.34 -1.43
CA GLN A 155 0.63 3.13 -1.97
C GLN A 155 -0.20 1.87 -1.70
N VAL A 156 -0.86 1.78 -0.53
CA VAL A 156 -1.74 0.66 -0.18
C VAL A 156 -2.97 0.67 -1.07
N LEU A 157 -3.60 1.83 -1.26
CA LEU A 157 -4.78 1.94 -2.12
C LEU A 157 -4.46 1.68 -3.60
N GLU A 158 -3.29 2.13 -4.07
CA GLU A 158 -2.80 1.92 -5.44
C GLU A 158 -2.43 0.46 -5.70
N SER A 159 -1.91 -0.24 -4.70
CA SER A 159 -1.60 -1.68 -4.80
C SER A 159 -2.85 -2.55 -5.00
N ILE A 160 -4.04 -2.04 -4.66
CA ILE A 160 -5.31 -2.72 -4.89
C ILE A 160 -5.66 -2.63 -6.38
N HIS A 161 -5.29 -3.67 -7.13
CA HIS A 161 -5.50 -3.71 -8.57
C HIS A 161 -6.99 -3.67 -8.92
N PRO A 162 -7.44 -2.69 -9.72
CA PRO A 162 -8.82 -2.63 -10.12
C PRO A 162 -9.13 -3.74 -11.12
N ARG A 163 -10.21 -4.48 -10.87
CA ARG A 163 -10.96 -5.12 -11.95
C ARG A 163 -12.17 -4.26 -12.25
N ALA A 164 -11.95 -3.21 -13.03
CA ALA A 164 -12.99 -2.24 -13.33
C ALA A 164 -14.18 -2.92 -14.00
N SER A 165 -15.33 -2.92 -13.33
CA SER A 165 -16.60 -3.11 -13.96
C SER A 165 -17.01 -1.81 -14.64
N ASN A 166 -17.40 -1.88 -15.91
CA ASN A 166 -17.89 -0.72 -16.63
C ASN A 166 -19.18 -0.13 -16.00
N PHE A 167 -19.94 -0.94 -15.26
CA PHE A 167 -21.21 -0.57 -14.63
C PHE A 167 -21.06 0.34 -13.40
N ARG A 168 -19.92 0.36 -12.72
CA ARG A 168 -19.73 1.12 -11.47
C ARG A 168 -18.69 2.22 -11.54
N LYS A 169 -18.33 2.70 -12.73
CA LYS A 169 -17.36 3.80 -12.88
C LYS A 169 -17.77 5.10 -12.17
N VAL A 170 -19.07 5.33 -12.01
CA VAL A 170 -19.62 6.51 -11.32
C VAL A 170 -19.63 6.34 -9.80
N TRP A 171 -19.47 5.11 -9.32
CA TRP A 171 -19.47 4.82 -7.89
C TRP A 171 -18.16 5.25 -7.26
N GLN A 172 -18.23 5.76 -6.04
CA GLN A 172 -17.02 5.97 -5.24
C GLN A 172 -16.34 4.62 -5.02
N ARG A 173 -15.07 4.50 -5.43
CA ARG A 173 -14.37 3.23 -5.50
C ARG A 173 -14.21 2.57 -4.13
N PHE A 174 -13.65 3.32 -3.17
CA PHE A 174 -13.37 2.79 -1.84
C PHE A 174 -14.35 3.35 -0.81
N VAL A 175 -14.90 2.45 -0.03
CA VAL A 175 -15.65 2.75 1.20
C VAL A 175 -15.19 1.80 2.30
N ALA A 176 -15.28 2.23 3.54
CA ALA A 176 -15.05 1.40 4.70
C ALA A 176 -16.37 1.19 5.45
N ILE A 177 -16.53 0.01 6.03
CA ILE A 177 -17.65 -0.32 6.92
C ILE A 177 -17.11 -0.94 8.20
N ARG A 178 -17.84 -0.79 9.29
CA ARG A 178 -17.60 -1.52 10.54
C ARG A 178 -18.42 -2.80 10.52
N ILE A 179 -17.79 -3.93 10.84
CA ILE A 179 -18.45 -5.24 10.83
C ILE A 179 -18.96 -5.55 12.24
N PRO A 180 -20.30 -5.67 12.42
CA PRO A 180 -20.88 -6.01 13.70
C PRO A 180 -20.40 -7.39 14.19
N ALA A 181 -20.36 -7.58 15.51
CA ALA A 181 -19.90 -8.82 16.11
C ALA A 181 -20.63 -10.07 15.56
N GLN A 182 -21.94 -10.00 15.37
CA GLN A 182 -22.75 -11.10 14.82
C GLN A 182 -22.33 -11.51 13.40
N ASP A 183 -21.93 -10.57 12.55
CA ASP A 183 -21.50 -10.85 11.18
C ASP A 183 -20.03 -11.32 11.14
N ALA A 184 -19.22 -10.84 12.08
CA ALA A 184 -17.82 -11.20 12.22
C ALA A 184 -17.65 -12.68 12.66
N MET A 185 -18.50 -13.19 13.57
CA MET A 185 -18.42 -14.56 14.11
C MET A 185 -18.30 -15.63 13.03
N ALA A 186 -19.01 -15.48 11.91
CA ALA A 186 -18.93 -16.43 10.80
C ALA A 186 -17.61 -16.36 10.02
N MET A 187 -16.85 -15.27 10.19
CA MET A 187 -15.57 -15.03 9.51
C MET A 187 -14.36 -15.07 10.45
N GLU A 188 -14.55 -15.36 11.73
CA GLU A 188 -13.44 -15.53 12.68
C GLU A 188 -12.53 -16.70 12.29
N PRO A 189 -11.23 -16.57 12.51
CA PRO A 189 -10.48 -15.42 13.07
C PRO A 189 -10.04 -14.39 12.03
N LEU A 190 -10.47 -14.49 10.78
CA LEU A 190 -10.09 -13.55 9.71
C LEU A 190 -10.65 -12.14 9.96
N VAL A 191 -11.89 -12.08 10.44
CA VAL A 191 -12.62 -10.85 10.78
C VAL A 191 -13.01 -10.92 12.24
N LEU A 192 -12.55 -9.99 13.05
CA LEU A 192 -12.96 -9.89 14.46
C LEU A 192 -14.16 -8.94 14.59
N ALA A 193 -14.81 -9.02 15.75
CA ALA A 193 -15.89 -8.10 16.09
C ALA A 193 -15.43 -6.64 15.97
N GLU A 194 -16.28 -5.78 15.42
CA GLU A 194 -16.00 -4.36 15.19
C GLU A 194 -14.84 -4.07 14.22
N ALA A 195 -14.32 -5.08 13.52
CA ALA A 195 -13.33 -4.89 12.47
C ALA A 195 -13.81 -3.92 11.39
N ILE A 196 -12.87 -3.20 10.79
CA ILE A 196 -13.17 -2.32 9.67
C ILE A 196 -12.79 -3.04 8.37
N ALA A 197 -13.74 -3.17 7.44
CA ALA A 197 -13.51 -3.70 6.11
C ALA A 197 -13.43 -2.56 5.09
N LEU A 198 -12.32 -2.50 4.36
CA LEU A 198 -12.16 -1.65 3.16
C LEU A 198 -12.71 -2.40 1.95
N ILE A 199 -13.71 -1.82 1.29
CA ILE A 199 -14.40 -2.43 0.15
C ILE A 199 -14.01 -1.69 -1.13
N ASP A 200 -13.49 -2.43 -2.13
CA ASP A 200 -13.33 -1.95 -3.50
C ASP A 200 -14.63 -2.21 -4.27
N ARG A 201 -15.45 -1.18 -4.41
CA ARG A 201 -16.78 -1.24 -5.04
C ARG A 201 -16.71 -1.33 -6.57
N HIS A 202 -15.54 -1.07 -7.16
CA HIS A 202 -15.31 -1.30 -8.58
C HIS A 202 -14.99 -2.77 -8.91
N TYR A 203 -14.71 -3.58 -7.89
CA TYR A 203 -14.42 -5.00 -8.07
C TYR A 203 -15.66 -5.83 -7.74
N ILE A 204 -16.53 -6.05 -8.73
CA ILE A 204 -17.76 -6.84 -8.63
C ILE A 204 -17.74 -8.13 -9.46
N SER A 205 -16.58 -8.48 -10.05
CA SER A 205 -16.46 -9.75 -10.76
C SER A 205 -16.17 -10.88 -9.78
N LEU A 206 -17.01 -11.91 -9.82
CA LEU A 206 -16.78 -13.12 -9.02
C LEU A 206 -15.54 -13.86 -9.50
N THR A 207 -14.68 -14.19 -8.57
CA THR A 207 -13.61 -15.16 -8.77
C THR A 207 -14.02 -16.42 -8.02
N PRO A 208 -14.02 -17.60 -8.67
CA PRO A 208 -14.40 -18.85 -8.01
C PRO A 208 -13.62 -19.05 -6.72
N TYR A 209 -14.30 -19.55 -5.69
CA TYR A 209 -13.69 -19.83 -4.41
C TYR A 209 -12.56 -20.84 -4.56
N ARG A 210 -11.40 -20.49 -4.03
CA ARG A 210 -10.23 -21.37 -3.96
C ARG A 210 -9.72 -21.37 -2.52
N PRO A 211 -9.64 -22.53 -1.84
CA PRO A 211 -9.21 -22.59 -0.44
C PRO A 211 -7.83 -21.92 -0.19
N ASN A 212 -6.90 -22.09 -1.12
CA ASN A 212 -5.54 -21.54 -1.00
C ASN A 212 -5.46 -20.04 -1.33
N ARG A 213 -6.51 -19.45 -1.88
CA ARG A 213 -6.56 -18.04 -2.29
C ARG A 213 -7.99 -17.52 -2.29
N PRO A 214 -8.63 -17.51 -1.12
CA PRO A 214 -10.02 -17.10 -1.03
C PRO A 214 -10.15 -15.59 -1.21
N ASN A 215 -11.16 -15.14 -1.95
CA ASN A 215 -11.53 -13.75 -2.01
C ASN A 215 -12.75 -13.52 -1.10
N VAL A 216 -12.68 -12.49 -0.28
CA VAL A 216 -13.79 -12.05 0.57
C VAL A 216 -14.56 -10.95 -0.15
N TYR A 217 -15.88 -11.03 -0.12
CA TYR A 217 -16.76 -10.06 -0.73
C TYR A 217 -17.73 -9.49 0.29
N ALA A 218 -18.08 -8.24 0.10
CA ALA A 218 -19.24 -7.63 0.71
C ALA A 218 -20.45 -7.88 -0.19
N VAL A 219 -21.47 -8.57 0.34
CA VAL A 219 -22.63 -9.06 -0.40
C VAL A 219 -23.89 -8.45 0.18
N ARG A 220 -24.79 -8.00 -0.71
CA ARG A 220 -26.14 -7.59 -0.33
C ARG A 220 -26.96 -8.83 0.00
N GLN A 221 -27.37 -8.94 1.25
CA GLN A 221 -28.26 -9.98 1.74
C GLN A 221 -29.51 -9.31 2.28
N HIS A 222 -30.57 -9.23 1.45
CA HIS A 222 -31.77 -8.46 1.74
C HIS A 222 -31.47 -6.97 2.03
N ALA A 223 -31.70 -6.54 3.27
CA ALA A 223 -31.49 -5.16 3.70
C ALA A 223 -30.14 -4.91 4.41
N HIS A 224 -29.31 -5.93 4.59
CA HIS A 224 -28.01 -5.81 5.24
C HIS A 224 -26.86 -6.27 4.35
N LEU A 225 -25.65 -6.03 4.81
CA LEU A 225 -24.44 -6.38 4.10
C LEU A 225 -23.74 -7.50 4.87
N ALA A 226 -23.48 -8.62 4.22
CA ALA A 226 -22.72 -9.72 4.75
C ALA A 226 -21.31 -9.75 4.15
N VAL A 227 -20.30 -10.12 4.96
CA VAL A 227 -18.93 -10.33 4.51
C VAL A 227 -18.65 -11.82 4.50
N ARG A 228 -18.44 -12.41 3.30
CA ARG A 228 -18.30 -13.87 3.11
C ARG A 228 -17.34 -14.20 1.97
N TYR A 229 -16.87 -15.42 1.94
CA TYR A 229 -16.37 -16.01 0.71
C TYR A 229 -17.54 -16.30 -0.20
N VAL A 230 -17.39 -16.03 -1.49
CA VAL A 230 -18.48 -16.15 -2.45
C VAL A 230 -18.11 -17.06 -3.59
N ASP A 231 -19.02 -17.97 -3.93
CA ASP A 231 -19.00 -18.77 -5.14
C ASP A 231 -20.34 -18.62 -5.85
N PHE A 232 -20.45 -19.10 -7.09
CA PHE A 232 -21.69 -19.02 -7.85
C PHE A 232 -21.96 -20.35 -8.55
N THR A 233 -23.16 -20.86 -8.36
CA THR A 233 -23.60 -22.10 -8.98
C THR A 233 -25.11 -22.10 -9.14
N SER A 234 -25.61 -22.63 -10.27
CA SER A 234 -27.04 -22.85 -10.50
C SER A 234 -27.94 -21.67 -10.16
N ASN A 235 -27.55 -20.46 -10.62
CA ASN A 235 -28.26 -19.20 -10.37
C ASN A 235 -28.37 -18.78 -8.90
N ARG A 236 -27.43 -19.25 -8.04
CA ARG A 236 -27.37 -18.91 -6.62
C ARG A 236 -25.96 -18.47 -6.25
N LEU A 237 -25.85 -17.49 -5.38
CA LEU A 237 -24.59 -17.20 -4.68
C LEU A 237 -24.47 -18.17 -3.50
N VAL A 238 -23.31 -18.77 -3.39
CA VAL A 238 -22.93 -19.64 -2.27
C VAL A 238 -22.07 -18.81 -1.34
N LEU A 239 -22.61 -18.43 -0.19
CA LEU A 239 -21.93 -17.64 0.83
C LEU A 239 -21.26 -18.57 1.84
N ARG A 240 -19.93 -18.62 1.81
CA ARG A 240 -19.18 -19.52 2.69
C ARG A 240 -18.61 -18.74 3.87
N PRO A 241 -18.84 -19.18 5.09
CA PRO A 241 -18.16 -18.65 6.27
C PRO A 241 -16.70 -19.10 6.29
N HIS A 242 -15.86 -18.41 7.08
CA HIS A 242 -14.51 -18.87 7.42
C HIS A 242 -14.57 -19.92 8.53
N SER A 243 -15.41 -19.69 9.54
CA SER A 243 -15.61 -20.60 10.66
C SER A 243 -16.49 -21.77 10.27
N ALA A 244 -15.99 -23.00 10.50
CA ALA A 244 -16.73 -24.23 10.25
C ALA A 244 -17.97 -24.41 11.16
N ALA A 245 -18.11 -23.61 12.21
CA ALA A 245 -19.27 -23.63 13.11
C ALA A 245 -20.53 -23.01 12.46
N PHE A 246 -20.37 -22.29 11.36
CA PHE A 246 -21.47 -21.64 10.66
C PHE A 246 -21.83 -22.35 9.36
N PRO A 247 -23.11 -22.39 8.99
CA PRO A 247 -23.54 -23.04 7.76
C PRO A 247 -23.16 -22.23 6.53
N VAL A 248 -23.01 -22.93 5.41
CA VAL A 248 -22.98 -22.30 4.07
C VAL A 248 -24.38 -21.83 3.72
N GLU A 249 -24.51 -20.58 3.33
CA GLU A 249 -25.79 -19.97 2.95
C GLU A 249 -25.94 -19.91 1.44
N LEU A 250 -27.13 -20.11 0.95
CA LEU A 250 -27.46 -19.97 -0.48
C LEU A 250 -28.37 -18.75 -0.67
N LEU A 251 -27.91 -17.82 -1.49
CA LEU A 251 -28.68 -16.64 -1.85
C LEU A 251 -29.15 -16.77 -3.30
N GLU A 252 -30.45 -16.79 -3.50
CA GLU A 252 -31.03 -16.82 -4.84
C GLU A 252 -30.82 -15.48 -5.54
N VAL A 253 -30.54 -15.53 -6.84
CA VAL A 253 -30.46 -14.36 -7.69
C VAL A 253 -31.82 -14.19 -8.33
N ASP A 254 -32.47 -13.06 -8.06
CA ASP A 254 -33.82 -12.78 -8.55
C ASP A 254 -33.86 -12.72 -10.10
N PRO A 255 -34.99 -13.09 -10.70
CA PRO A 255 -35.16 -12.95 -12.14
C PRO A 255 -34.96 -11.49 -12.59
N GLY A 256 -33.97 -11.26 -13.42
CA GLY A 256 -33.58 -9.92 -13.89
C GLY A 256 -32.40 -9.29 -13.17
N GLU A 257 -31.93 -9.87 -12.08
CA GLU A 257 -30.66 -9.52 -11.44
C GLU A 257 -29.53 -10.42 -11.93
N THR A 258 -28.31 -9.91 -11.83
CA THR A 258 -27.09 -10.69 -12.06
C THR A 258 -26.38 -10.91 -10.72
N PRO A 259 -25.53 -11.93 -10.59
CA PRO A 259 -24.71 -12.10 -9.39
C PRO A 259 -23.90 -10.86 -9.00
N ALA A 260 -23.53 -10.05 -9.99
CA ALA A 260 -22.79 -8.81 -9.79
C ALA A 260 -23.63 -7.72 -9.10
N ASP A 261 -24.95 -7.76 -9.24
CA ASP A 261 -25.86 -6.80 -8.62
C ASP A 261 -25.99 -7.03 -7.11
N LEU A 262 -25.75 -8.26 -6.66
CA LEU A 262 -25.74 -8.63 -5.25
C LEU A 262 -24.38 -8.35 -4.60
N LEU A 263 -23.31 -8.15 -5.39
CA LEU A 263 -22.00 -7.82 -4.84
C LEU A 263 -21.89 -6.32 -4.64
N VAL A 264 -21.59 -5.90 -3.41
CA VAL A 264 -21.20 -4.51 -3.11
C VAL A 264 -19.80 -4.23 -3.61
N GLY A 265 -18.89 -5.18 -3.40
CA GLY A 265 -17.52 -5.12 -3.85
C GLY A 265 -16.65 -6.19 -3.18
N ARG A 266 -15.37 -6.24 -3.58
CA ARG A 266 -14.39 -7.10 -2.92
C ARG A 266 -13.88 -6.40 -1.66
N VAL A 267 -13.79 -7.14 -0.56
CA VAL A 267 -13.09 -6.67 0.62
C VAL A 267 -11.58 -6.70 0.32
N ALA A 268 -10.98 -5.54 0.22
CA ALA A 268 -9.56 -5.40 -0.11
C ALA A 268 -8.66 -5.53 1.12
N LEU A 269 -9.09 -4.94 2.25
CA LEU A 269 -8.35 -4.96 3.51
C LEU A 269 -9.34 -5.19 4.67
N ILE A 270 -8.84 -5.82 5.73
CA ILE A 270 -9.54 -5.97 7.01
C ILE A 270 -8.62 -5.43 8.10
N LEU A 271 -9.13 -4.48 8.87
CA LEU A 271 -8.45 -3.90 10.02
C LEU A 271 -9.12 -4.45 11.28
N ASN A 272 -8.44 -5.36 11.96
CA ASN A 272 -8.88 -5.90 13.24
C ASN A 272 -8.28 -5.04 14.36
N GLU A 273 -9.13 -4.53 15.28
CA GLU A 273 -8.67 -3.96 16.53
C GLU A 273 -8.33 -5.12 17.49
N ALA A 274 -7.11 -5.17 17.98
CA ALA A 274 -6.64 -6.15 18.95
C ALA A 274 -6.70 -5.60 20.37
#